data_c0e07a77dbef7f42f4eb8134ec32e503
#
_entry.id   c0e07a77dbef7f42f4eb8134ec32e503
#
_cell.length_a   1.000
_cell.length_b   1.000
_cell.length_c   1.000
_cell.angle_alpha   90.00
_cell.angle_beta   90.00
_cell.angle_gamma   90.00
#
_symmetry.space_group_name_H-M   'P 1'
#
loop_
_entity.id
_entity.type
_entity.pdbx_description
1 polymer ?
#
loop_
_entity_poly.entity_id
_entity_poly.type
_entity_poly.pdbx_seq_one_letter_code
_entity_poly.pdbx_strand_id
1 'polypeptide(L)'
;MVSMGGFDTHAGQVNGGNPLTGNHSGLLKQVSEAITAFTKDLKFLGVSNRVLGMTFSEFGRRMQSNGSFGTDHGAAQPVFLFGEGVKQGVLGKNPDIPANTNAIDNVPMQYDFRSVYSTILRDWFCLPPNDVETVLLKNYQYLPVIKSTACNMDILELNKLGDNLIINYPNPFSSTTTITFKTSGGHTLVQIFDTTGK
;
A
#
# COMPACT_ATOMS: atom_id res chain seq x y z
N MET A 1 7.11 1.22 -7.73
CA MET A 1 5.71 1.13 -8.19
C MET A 1 5.66 0.19 -9.39
N VAL A 2 4.67 -0.72 -9.43
CA VAL A 2 4.41 -1.63 -10.56
C VAL A 2 3.02 -1.34 -11.07
N SER A 3 2.83 -1.28 -12.40
CA SER A 3 1.54 -1.03 -13.03
C SER A 3 1.05 -2.28 -13.73
N MET A 4 -0.25 -2.55 -13.59
CA MET A 4 -0.94 -3.62 -14.30
C MET A 4 -2.21 -3.04 -14.94
N GLY A 5 -2.28 -3.08 -16.26
CA GLY A 5 -3.43 -2.60 -17.02
C GLY A 5 -4.56 -3.63 -17.12
N GLY A 6 -5.63 -3.25 -17.84
CA GLY A 6 -6.75 -4.12 -18.16
C GLY A 6 -7.94 -4.06 -17.20
N PHE A 7 -7.83 -3.34 -16.07
CA PHE A 7 -8.91 -3.22 -15.11
C PHE A 7 -10.05 -2.30 -15.54
N ASP A 8 -9.89 -1.57 -16.64
CA ASP A 8 -10.95 -0.73 -17.21
C ASP A 8 -11.94 -1.58 -18.02
N THR A 9 -12.69 -2.42 -17.31
CA THR A 9 -13.58 -3.44 -17.88
C THR A 9 -14.99 -2.91 -18.16
N HIS A 10 -15.11 -2.01 -19.15
CA HIS A 10 -16.42 -1.55 -19.63
C HIS A 10 -17.20 -2.64 -20.38
N ALA A 11 -16.53 -3.71 -20.84
CA ALA A 11 -17.16 -4.85 -21.48
C ALA A 11 -16.46 -6.15 -21.04
N GLY A 12 -17.21 -7.25 -21.02
CA GLY A 12 -16.69 -8.57 -20.72
C GLY A 12 -16.05 -8.69 -19.32
N GLN A 13 -16.44 -7.85 -18.39
CA GLN A 13 -15.99 -7.93 -16.98
C GLN A 13 -16.34 -9.30 -16.41
N VAL A 14 -17.54 -9.77 -16.74
CA VAL A 14 -18.03 -11.12 -16.42
C VAL A 14 -18.50 -11.84 -17.70
N ASN A 15 -18.44 -13.17 -17.72
CA ASN A 15 -18.93 -13.98 -18.82
C ASN A 15 -20.39 -14.37 -18.59
N GLY A 16 -21.30 -13.90 -19.46
CA GLY A 16 -22.69 -14.30 -19.42
C GLY A 16 -23.40 -14.06 -18.07
N GLY A 17 -22.98 -13.02 -17.35
CA GLY A 17 -23.50 -12.70 -16.02
C GLY A 17 -22.92 -13.58 -14.88
N ASN A 18 -21.95 -14.44 -15.15
CA ASN A 18 -21.26 -15.21 -14.10
C ASN A 18 -20.09 -14.40 -13.50
N PRO A 19 -20.18 -13.93 -12.25
CA PRO A 19 -19.15 -13.10 -11.62
C PRO A 19 -17.83 -13.83 -11.35
N LEU A 20 -17.82 -15.17 -11.40
CA LEU A 20 -16.61 -15.98 -11.17
C LEU A 20 -15.76 -16.15 -12.41
N THR A 21 -16.25 -15.73 -13.57
CA THR A 21 -15.55 -15.86 -14.85
C THR A 21 -15.60 -14.54 -15.63
N GLY A 22 -14.62 -14.33 -16.50
CA GLY A 22 -14.48 -13.11 -17.30
C GLY A 22 -13.17 -12.38 -17.06
N ASN A 23 -13.02 -11.22 -17.67
CA ASN A 23 -11.75 -10.47 -17.63
C ASN A 23 -11.36 -10.08 -16.19
N HIS A 24 -12.31 -9.65 -15.38
CA HIS A 24 -12.04 -9.17 -14.02
C HIS A 24 -11.52 -10.28 -13.11
N SER A 25 -12.12 -11.46 -13.14
CA SER A 25 -11.66 -12.60 -12.35
C SER A 25 -10.26 -13.06 -12.77
N GLY A 26 -9.95 -13.02 -14.07
CA GLY A 26 -8.61 -13.30 -14.59
C GLY A 26 -7.56 -12.30 -14.10
N LEU A 27 -7.89 -11.01 -14.11
CA LEU A 27 -7.01 -9.94 -13.63
C LEU A 27 -6.77 -10.06 -12.12
N LEU A 28 -7.82 -10.28 -11.32
CA LEU A 28 -7.68 -10.48 -9.87
C LEU A 28 -6.82 -11.71 -9.54
N LYS A 29 -6.97 -12.80 -10.32
CA LYS A 29 -6.10 -13.98 -10.17
C LYS A 29 -4.63 -13.61 -10.41
N GLN A 30 -4.32 -12.89 -11.48
CA GLN A 30 -2.94 -12.46 -11.80
C GLN A 30 -2.35 -11.58 -10.68
N VAL A 31 -3.11 -10.60 -10.16
CA VAL A 31 -2.68 -9.78 -9.02
C VAL A 31 -2.40 -10.63 -7.79
N SER A 32 -3.31 -11.56 -7.46
CA SER A 32 -3.17 -12.45 -6.31
C SER A 32 -1.92 -13.35 -6.43
N GLU A 33 -1.69 -13.92 -7.60
CA GLU A 33 -0.51 -14.75 -7.87
C GLU A 33 0.78 -13.93 -7.80
N ALA A 34 0.80 -12.72 -8.36
CA ALA A 34 1.96 -11.82 -8.29
C ALA A 34 2.29 -11.39 -6.86
N ILE A 35 1.29 -10.98 -6.07
CA ILE A 35 1.47 -10.63 -4.65
C ILE A 35 1.96 -11.85 -3.87
N THR A 36 1.42 -13.04 -4.17
CA THR A 36 1.83 -14.29 -3.51
C THR A 36 3.29 -14.63 -3.81
N ALA A 37 3.71 -14.54 -5.07
CA ALA A 37 5.09 -14.78 -5.46
C ALA A 37 6.03 -13.77 -4.80
N PHE A 38 5.70 -12.49 -4.87
CA PHE A 38 6.48 -11.41 -4.25
C PHE A 38 6.63 -11.59 -2.74
N THR A 39 5.55 -11.88 -2.03
CA THR A 39 5.61 -12.07 -0.57
C THR A 39 6.38 -13.32 -0.16
N LYS A 40 6.36 -14.39 -0.96
CA LYS A 40 7.20 -15.58 -0.75
C LYS A 40 8.68 -15.25 -0.94
N ASP A 41 9.02 -14.48 -1.96
CA ASP A 41 10.39 -14.06 -2.25
C ASP A 41 10.95 -13.17 -1.13
N LEU A 42 10.16 -12.20 -0.64
CA LEU A 42 10.54 -11.38 0.51
C LEU A 42 10.83 -12.20 1.77
N LYS A 43 10.06 -13.27 2.00
CA LYS A 43 10.29 -14.19 3.11
C LYS A 43 11.58 -14.99 2.92
N PHE A 44 11.80 -15.48 1.71
CA PHE A 44 13.03 -16.20 1.37
C PHE A 44 14.27 -15.30 1.56
N LEU A 45 14.18 -14.02 1.22
CA LEU A 45 15.23 -13.03 1.41
C LEU A 45 15.38 -12.53 2.86
N GLY A 46 14.45 -12.90 3.77
CA GLY A 46 14.47 -12.46 5.16
C GLY A 46 14.15 -10.97 5.37
N VAL A 47 13.47 -10.32 4.41
CA VAL A 47 13.16 -8.89 4.45
C VAL A 47 11.65 -8.57 4.47
N SER A 48 10.81 -9.57 4.66
CA SER A 48 9.34 -9.43 4.61
C SER A 48 8.78 -8.45 5.64
N ASN A 49 9.43 -8.30 6.79
CA ASN A 49 9.07 -7.33 7.83
C ASN A 49 9.36 -5.87 7.44
N ARG A 50 10.13 -5.64 6.38
CA ARG A 50 10.54 -4.31 5.90
C ARG A 50 9.69 -3.82 4.72
N VAL A 51 8.71 -4.59 4.28
CA VAL A 51 7.92 -4.30 3.09
C VAL A 51 6.43 -4.28 3.42
N LEU A 52 5.80 -3.18 3.05
CA LEU A 52 4.36 -3.00 3.01
C LEU A 52 3.94 -2.70 1.58
N GLY A 53 2.97 -3.43 1.08
CA GLY A 53 2.41 -3.21 -0.24
C GLY A 53 0.98 -2.69 -0.17
N MET A 54 0.62 -1.89 -1.17
CA MET A 54 -0.73 -1.33 -1.31
C MET A 54 -1.12 -1.31 -2.78
N THR A 55 -2.37 -1.70 -3.06
CA THR A 55 -2.97 -1.46 -4.38
C THR A 55 -3.65 -0.09 -4.42
N PHE A 56 -3.65 0.54 -5.57
CA PHE A 56 -4.44 1.75 -5.82
C PHE A 56 -4.86 1.81 -7.29
N SER A 57 -5.91 2.55 -7.56
CA SER A 57 -6.43 2.82 -8.90
C SER A 57 -7.07 4.21 -8.91
N GLU A 58 -7.24 4.79 -10.07
CA GLU A 58 -7.78 6.14 -10.24
C GLU A 58 -9.30 6.21 -10.09
N PHE A 59 -10.03 5.11 -10.29
CA PHE A 59 -11.49 5.06 -10.18
C PHE A 59 -11.99 3.75 -9.58
N GLY A 60 -13.22 3.77 -9.06
CA GLY A 60 -13.99 2.58 -8.71
C GLY A 60 -15.00 2.22 -9.80
N ARG A 61 -16.03 1.45 -9.46
CA ARG A 61 -17.06 1.01 -10.39
C ARG A 61 -18.45 1.40 -9.92
N ARG A 62 -19.36 1.59 -10.88
CA ARG A 62 -20.78 1.80 -10.62
C ARG A 62 -21.41 0.57 -9.99
N MET A 63 -22.54 0.77 -9.30
CA MET A 63 -23.31 -0.34 -8.68
C MET A 63 -23.92 -1.26 -9.73
N GLN A 64 -24.39 -0.70 -10.83
CA GLN A 64 -25.08 -1.44 -11.87
C GLN A 64 -24.14 -1.81 -13.02
N SER A 65 -24.31 -3.03 -13.55
CA SER A 65 -23.63 -3.43 -14.78
C SER A 65 -24.26 -2.70 -15.98
N ASN A 66 -23.43 -2.45 -16.99
CA ASN A 66 -23.90 -1.94 -18.28
C ASN A 66 -24.33 -3.07 -19.22
N GLY A 67 -24.85 -2.70 -20.40
CA GLY A 67 -25.33 -3.68 -21.40
C GLY A 67 -24.28 -4.59 -22.04
N SER A 68 -22.98 -4.36 -21.74
CA SER A 68 -21.85 -5.12 -22.30
C SER A 68 -21.22 -6.08 -21.28
N PHE A 69 -21.92 -6.46 -20.23
CA PHE A 69 -21.41 -7.26 -19.11
C PHE A 69 -20.17 -6.67 -18.43
N GLY A 70 -20.09 -5.34 -18.39
CA GLY A 70 -19.09 -4.54 -17.71
C GLY A 70 -19.72 -3.56 -16.74
N THR A 71 -18.91 -2.67 -16.21
CA THR A 71 -19.36 -1.55 -15.36
C THR A 71 -18.66 -0.27 -15.77
N ASP A 72 -19.35 0.85 -15.64
CA ASP A 72 -18.77 2.16 -15.87
C ASP A 72 -17.98 2.66 -14.65
N HIS A 73 -17.17 3.70 -14.83
CA HIS A 73 -16.39 4.30 -13.75
C HIS A 73 -17.28 4.78 -12.61
N GLY A 74 -16.86 4.50 -11.39
CA GLY A 74 -17.55 4.88 -10.16
C GLY A 74 -16.59 5.50 -9.12
N ALA A 75 -17.17 5.87 -7.98
CA ALA A 75 -16.46 6.68 -6.98
C ALA A 75 -15.66 5.87 -5.96
N ALA A 76 -16.02 4.62 -5.68
CA ALA A 76 -15.41 3.83 -4.61
C ALA A 76 -14.86 2.50 -5.11
N GLN A 77 -13.78 2.06 -4.48
CA GLN A 77 -13.11 0.80 -4.77
C GLN A 77 -12.50 0.18 -3.51
N PRO A 78 -12.24 -1.12 -3.48
CA PRO A 78 -11.43 -1.74 -2.44
C PRO A 78 -9.96 -1.37 -2.61
N VAL A 79 -9.26 -1.20 -1.48
CA VAL A 79 -7.80 -1.05 -1.40
C VAL A 79 -7.26 -2.25 -0.66
N PHE A 80 -6.31 -2.95 -1.23
CA PHE A 80 -5.64 -4.09 -0.61
C PHE A 80 -4.30 -3.63 -0.02
N LEU A 81 -4.12 -3.89 1.27
CA LEU A 81 -2.83 -3.77 1.95
C LEU A 81 -2.27 -5.17 2.20
N PHE A 82 -0.99 -5.35 2.00
CA PHE A 82 -0.32 -6.63 2.24
C PHE A 82 1.08 -6.45 2.80
N GLY A 83 1.56 -7.44 3.53
CA GLY A 83 2.84 -7.43 4.21
C GLY A 83 2.70 -7.86 5.67
N GLU A 84 3.80 -8.19 6.32
CA GLU A 84 3.77 -8.70 7.71
C GLU A 84 3.31 -7.65 8.73
N GLY A 85 3.55 -6.37 8.45
CA GLY A 85 3.12 -5.25 9.29
C GLY A 85 1.63 -4.91 9.18
N VAL A 86 0.90 -5.52 8.25
CA VAL A 86 -0.53 -5.26 8.04
C VAL A 86 -1.37 -6.11 8.97
N LYS A 87 -2.41 -5.54 9.58
CA LYS A 87 -3.43 -6.29 10.32
C LYS A 87 -4.30 -7.07 9.34
N GLN A 88 -4.57 -8.32 9.67
CA GLN A 88 -5.47 -9.17 8.89
C GLN A 88 -6.91 -8.74 9.06
N GLY A 89 -7.71 -8.89 8.01
CA GLY A 89 -9.15 -8.67 8.03
C GLY A 89 -9.64 -7.66 6.99
N VAL A 90 -10.89 -7.31 7.12
CA VAL A 90 -11.56 -6.31 6.28
C VAL A 90 -11.93 -5.13 7.16
N LEU A 91 -11.50 -3.95 6.79
CA LEU A 91 -11.93 -2.70 7.40
C LEU A 91 -13.10 -2.13 6.56
N GLY A 92 -14.20 -1.83 7.23
CA GLY A 92 -15.42 -1.35 6.59
C GLY A 92 -16.51 -2.43 6.54
N LYS A 93 -17.56 -2.11 5.81
CA LYS A 93 -18.74 -2.97 5.62
C LYS A 93 -18.93 -3.26 4.14
N ASN A 94 -19.56 -4.37 3.82
CA ASN A 94 -20.00 -4.58 2.45
C ASN A 94 -20.91 -3.41 2.02
N PRO A 95 -20.75 -2.91 0.79
CA PRO A 95 -21.65 -1.88 0.27
C PRO A 95 -23.10 -2.36 0.31
N ASP A 96 -23.98 -1.47 0.74
CA ASP A 96 -25.41 -1.69 0.54
C ASP A 96 -25.75 -1.34 -0.93
N ILE A 97 -26.27 -2.30 -1.65
CA ILE A 97 -26.67 -2.14 -3.06
C ILE A 97 -28.21 -2.28 -3.13
N PRO A 98 -28.94 -1.17 -3.16
CA PRO A 98 -30.41 -1.19 -3.24
C PRO A 98 -30.88 -1.89 -4.52
N ALA A 99 -32.02 -2.58 -4.42
CA ALA A 99 -32.59 -3.30 -5.56
C ALA A 99 -33.03 -2.36 -6.72
N ASN A 100 -33.24 -1.08 -6.43
CA ASN A 100 -33.69 -0.05 -7.38
C ASN A 100 -32.55 0.90 -7.81
N THR A 101 -31.31 0.45 -7.84
CA THR A 101 -30.18 1.22 -8.38
C THR A 101 -30.39 1.54 -9.85
N ASN A 102 -29.79 2.64 -10.29
CA ASN A 102 -29.73 3.04 -11.68
C ASN A 102 -28.29 3.13 -12.20
N ALA A 103 -28.11 3.31 -13.51
CA ALA A 103 -26.81 3.25 -14.17
C ALA A 103 -25.79 4.31 -13.70
N ILE A 104 -26.27 5.41 -13.06
CA ILE A 104 -25.39 6.50 -12.59
C ILE A 104 -25.08 6.39 -11.08
N ASP A 105 -25.67 5.42 -10.37
CA ASP A 105 -25.48 5.27 -8.93
C ASP A 105 -24.06 4.77 -8.60
N ASN A 106 -23.48 5.41 -7.61
CA ASN A 106 -22.15 5.10 -7.12
C ASN A 106 -22.21 4.32 -5.81
N VAL A 107 -21.27 3.41 -5.63
CA VAL A 107 -20.99 2.87 -4.30
C VAL A 107 -20.53 4.00 -3.38
N PRO A 108 -21.17 4.24 -2.23
CA PRO A 108 -20.72 5.24 -1.28
C PRO A 108 -19.31 4.93 -0.77
N MET A 109 -18.47 5.92 -0.77
CA MET A 109 -17.13 5.85 -0.21
C MET A 109 -17.22 5.79 1.32
N GLN A 110 -16.69 4.74 1.95
CA GLN A 110 -16.70 4.59 3.40
C GLN A 110 -15.52 5.31 4.07
N TYR A 111 -14.38 5.33 3.40
CA TYR A 111 -13.15 5.97 3.85
C TYR A 111 -12.53 6.78 2.72
N ASP A 112 -11.95 7.92 3.06
CA ASP A 112 -11.10 8.66 2.14
C ASP A 112 -9.78 7.89 1.93
N PHE A 113 -9.34 7.70 0.69
CA PHE A 113 -8.09 7.00 0.40
C PHE A 113 -6.87 7.63 1.08
N ARG A 114 -6.92 8.95 1.32
CA ARG A 114 -5.88 9.68 2.04
C ARG A 114 -5.79 9.30 3.52
N SER A 115 -6.86 8.73 4.09
CA SER A 115 -6.82 8.14 5.42
C SER A 115 -5.92 6.89 5.47
N VAL A 116 -5.87 6.12 4.38
CA VAL A 116 -4.92 5.00 4.24
C VAL A 116 -3.49 5.54 4.20
N TYR A 117 -3.24 6.57 3.39
CA TYR A 117 -1.91 7.21 3.31
C TYR A 117 -1.48 7.82 4.64
N SER A 118 -2.39 8.53 5.32
CA SER A 118 -2.15 9.08 6.66
C SER A 118 -1.71 8.00 7.65
N THR A 119 -2.42 6.87 7.66
CA THR A 119 -2.08 5.75 8.54
C THR A 119 -0.73 5.12 8.19
N ILE A 120 -0.42 4.94 6.91
CA ILE A 120 0.87 4.40 6.47
C ILE A 120 2.01 5.36 6.86
N LEU A 121 1.86 6.65 6.61
CA LEU A 121 2.86 7.66 6.99
C LEU A 121 3.11 7.65 8.49
N ARG A 122 2.06 7.57 9.30
CA ARG A 122 2.16 7.57 10.75
C ARG A 122 2.69 6.26 11.32
N ASP A 123 2.10 5.13 10.95
CA ASP A 123 2.30 3.85 11.64
C ASP A 123 3.37 2.97 10.97
N TRP A 124 3.68 3.20 9.70
CA TRP A 124 4.73 2.48 8.98
C TRP A 124 6.02 3.31 8.85
N PHE A 125 5.88 4.57 8.46
CA PHE A 125 7.02 5.49 8.34
C PHE A 125 7.30 6.29 9.62
N CYS A 126 6.48 6.15 10.65
CA CYS A 126 6.64 6.76 11.97
C CYS A 126 6.73 8.29 11.96
N LEU A 127 6.04 8.92 10.99
CA LEU A 127 5.97 10.38 10.95
C LEU A 127 5.12 10.90 12.11
N PRO A 128 5.55 11.99 12.78
CA PRO A 128 4.73 12.70 13.75
C PRO A 128 3.41 13.19 13.12
N PRO A 129 2.31 13.24 13.88
CA PRO A 129 1.00 13.65 13.35
C PRO A 129 1.01 15.01 12.64
N ASN A 130 1.76 16.00 13.15
CA ASN A 130 1.88 17.33 12.54
C ASN A 130 2.56 17.28 11.16
N ASP A 131 3.54 16.40 10.99
CA ASP A 131 4.23 16.22 9.71
C ASP A 131 3.31 15.53 8.70
N VAL A 132 2.51 14.56 9.15
CA VAL A 132 1.49 13.90 8.31
C VAL A 132 0.45 14.92 7.85
N GLU A 133 -0.03 15.78 8.73
CA GLU A 133 -0.97 16.85 8.38
C GLU A 133 -0.36 17.84 7.39
N THR A 134 0.90 18.19 7.55
CA THR A 134 1.63 19.07 6.61
C THR A 134 1.75 18.43 5.23
N VAL A 135 2.11 17.14 5.15
CA VAL A 135 2.25 16.41 3.88
C VAL A 135 0.92 16.24 3.15
N LEU A 136 -0.14 15.92 3.89
CA LEU A 136 -1.47 15.66 3.31
C LEU A 136 -2.37 16.88 3.26
N LEU A 137 -1.90 18.04 3.75
CA LEU A 137 -2.61 19.33 3.82
C LEU A 137 -3.90 19.29 4.66
N LYS A 138 -4.11 18.22 5.41
CA LYS A 138 -5.30 18.02 6.25
C LYS A 138 -5.08 16.84 7.20
N ASN A 139 -5.73 16.89 8.35
CA ASN A 139 -5.83 15.75 9.26
C ASN A 139 -6.92 14.78 8.77
N TYR A 140 -6.52 13.57 8.40
CA TYR A 140 -7.42 12.51 7.94
C TYR A 140 -7.71 11.50 9.04
N GLN A 141 -8.87 10.83 8.94
CA GLN A 141 -9.27 9.78 9.85
C GLN A 141 -8.19 8.71 9.96
N TYR A 142 -7.86 8.33 11.18
CA TYR A 142 -6.99 7.20 11.44
C TYR A 142 -7.68 5.86 11.15
N LEU A 143 -7.00 4.98 10.44
CA LEU A 143 -7.46 3.63 10.10
C LEU A 143 -6.51 2.61 10.76
N PRO A 144 -6.99 1.75 11.69
CA PRO A 144 -6.11 0.85 12.44
C PRO A 144 -5.71 -0.39 11.61
N VAL A 145 -5.08 -0.20 10.45
CA VAL A 145 -4.72 -1.27 9.50
C VAL A 145 -3.27 -1.75 9.61
N ILE A 146 -2.43 -1.02 10.32
CA ILE A 146 -1.03 -1.39 10.58
C ILE A 146 -0.90 -1.94 12.00
N LYS A 147 -0.05 -2.92 12.20
CA LYS A 147 0.30 -3.42 13.53
C LYS A 147 1.13 -2.37 14.26
N SER A 148 0.81 -2.10 15.52
CA SER A 148 1.46 -1.05 16.34
C SER A 148 2.97 -1.24 16.54
N THR A 149 3.49 -2.43 16.25
CA THR A 149 4.91 -2.74 16.35
C THR A 149 5.77 -2.20 15.21
N ALA A 150 5.14 -1.68 14.13
CA ALA A 150 5.90 -1.16 12.99
C ALA A 150 6.72 0.10 13.35
N CYS A 151 6.23 0.96 14.24
CA CYS A 151 6.95 2.13 14.74
C CYS A 151 7.74 1.90 16.04
N ASN A 152 7.63 0.72 16.63
CA ASN A 152 8.42 0.32 17.78
C ASN A 152 9.74 -0.35 17.38
N MET A 153 10.23 -0.09 16.18
CA MET A 153 11.65 -0.32 15.90
C MET A 153 12.44 0.75 16.66
N ASP A 154 12.46 0.56 17.96
CA ASP A 154 13.29 1.30 18.88
C ASP A 154 14.73 1.31 18.36
N ILE A 155 15.41 2.43 18.54
CA ILE A 155 16.88 2.52 18.41
C ILE A 155 17.58 1.33 19.09
N LEU A 156 16.93 0.68 20.05
CA LEU A 156 17.38 -0.56 20.70
C LEU A 156 17.36 -1.82 19.79
N GLU A 157 16.48 -1.91 18.79
CA GLU A 157 16.56 -3.01 17.82
C GLU A 157 17.60 -2.74 16.72
N LEU A 158 17.84 -1.48 16.38
CA LEU A 158 18.98 -1.07 15.56
C LEU A 158 20.32 -1.49 16.22
N ASN A 159 20.37 -1.51 17.54
CA ASN A 159 21.53 -1.97 18.30
C ASN A 159 21.66 -3.52 18.34
N LYS A 160 20.60 -4.28 17.98
CA LYS A 160 20.63 -5.75 17.86
C LYS A 160 20.97 -6.25 16.46
N LEU A 161 20.78 -5.40 15.43
CA LEU A 161 21.28 -5.65 14.09
C LEU A 161 22.78 -5.34 14.11
N GLY A 162 23.62 -6.37 14.07
CA GLY A 162 25.05 -6.40 14.30
C GLY A 162 25.89 -5.16 13.94
N ASP A 163 27.15 -5.19 14.26
CA ASP A 163 28.12 -4.07 14.26
C ASP A 163 28.32 -3.32 12.91
N ASN A 164 27.57 -3.66 11.86
CA ASN A 164 27.73 -3.09 10.51
C ASN A 164 26.52 -2.28 10.00
N LEU A 165 25.62 -1.83 10.89
CA LEU A 165 24.47 -1.05 10.45
C LEU A 165 24.86 0.39 10.13
N ILE A 166 24.61 0.80 8.90
CA ILE A 166 24.65 2.21 8.47
C ILE A 166 23.21 2.64 8.21
N ILE A 167 22.77 3.70 8.85
CA ILE A 167 21.46 4.31 8.65
C ILE A 167 21.62 5.78 8.29
N ASN A 168 20.71 6.31 7.48
CA ASN A 168 20.62 7.74 7.24
C ASN A 168 19.18 8.22 7.51
N TYR A 169 19.08 9.38 8.17
CA TYR A 169 17.79 10.00 8.46
C TYR A 169 17.92 11.54 8.38
N PRO A 170 16.92 12.20 7.76
CA PRO A 170 15.79 11.64 7.00
C PRO A 170 16.23 10.94 5.71
N ASN A 171 15.42 9.98 5.22
CA ASN A 171 15.59 9.34 3.92
C ASN A 171 14.19 9.02 3.34
N PRO A 172 13.78 9.62 2.21
CA PRO A 172 14.55 10.56 1.41
C PRO A 172 14.81 11.93 2.08
N PHE A 173 15.82 12.67 1.59
CA PHE A 173 16.16 13.99 2.07
C PHE A 173 16.26 15.00 0.92
N SER A 174 16.00 16.29 1.22
CA SER A 174 16.04 17.37 0.22
C SER A 174 17.31 18.23 0.29
N SER A 175 17.90 18.36 1.48
CA SER A 175 19.09 19.20 1.69
C SER A 175 20.19 18.47 2.47
N THR A 176 19.84 17.86 3.59
CA THR A 176 20.79 17.17 4.47
C THR A 176 20.19 15.89 5.02
N THR A 177 21.04 14.91 5.30
CA THR A 177 20.71 13.70 6.06
C THR A 177 21.84 13.41 7.05
N THR A 178 21.51 12.80 8.17
CA THR A 178 22.50 12.33 9.15
C THR A 178 22.76 10.85 8.89
N ILE A 179 24.01 10.49 8.64
CA ILE A 179 24.43 9.10 8.52
C ILE A 179 24.94 8.65 9.88
N THR A 180 24.30 7.64 10.45
CA THR A 180 24.67 7.04 11.73
C THR A 180 25.17 5.63 11.50
N PHE A 181 26.31 5.28 12.07
CA PHE A 181 26.90 3.95 12.01
C PHE A 181 27.67 3.65 13.29
N LYS A 182 27.83 2.38 13.57
CA LYS A 182 28.57 1.89 14.73
C LYS A 182 29.93 1.39 14.27
N THR A 183 31.00 1.75 14.98
CA THR A 183 32.34 1.25 14.70
C THR A 183 32.86 0.51 15.92
N SER A 184 33.67 -0.51 15.69
CA SER A 184 34.39 -1.24 16.75
C SER A 184 35.70 -0.57 17.19
N GLY A 185 35.98 0.66 16.67
CA GLY A 185 37.23 1.38 16.84
C GLY A 185 38.18 1.22 15.65
N GLY A 186 39.21 2.07 15.55
CA GLY A 186 40.14 2.10 14.44
C GLY A 186 39.74 3.07 13.33
N HIS A 187 40.40 2.94 12.17
CA HIS A 187 40.06 3.78 11.01
C HIS A 187 38.82 3.28 10.30
N THR A 188 37.86 4.17 10.08
CA THR A 188 36.62 3.87 9.37
C THR A 188 36.56 4.72 8.12
N LEU A 189 36.33 4.10 6.95
CA LEU A 189 36.09 4.76 5.68
C LEU A 189 34.60 4.69 5.33
N VAL A 190 33.96 5.83 5.14
CA VAL A 190 32.61 5.94 4.60
C VAL A 190 32.70 6.46 3.17
N GLN A 191 32.13 5.73 2.23
CA GLN A 191 32.06 6.11 0.83
C GLN A 191 30.58 6.26 0.42
N ILE A 192 30.29 7.33 -0.29
CA ILE A 192 28.95 7.61 -0.84
C ILE A 192 29.08 7.61 -2.34
N PHE A 193 28.25 6.80 -2.99
CA PHE A 193 28.21 6.68 -4.44
C PHE A 193 26.84 7.15 -4.94
N ASP A 194 26.81 7.75 -6.11
CA ASP A 194 25.58 7.99 -6.84
C ASP A 194 25.07 6.70 -7.52
N THR A 195 23.94 6.79 -8.21
CA THR A 195 23.34 5.64 -8.92
C THR A 195 24.18 5.12 -10.09
N THR A 196 25.24 5.82 -10.46
CA THR A 196 26.21 5.41 -11.51
C THR A 196 27.48 4.81 -10.93
N GLY A 197 27.59 4.76 -9.60
CA GLY A 197 28.78 4.21 -8.91
C GLY A 197 29.97 5.16 -8.84
N LYS A 198 29.74 6.46 -9.01
CA LYS A 198 30.77 7.52 -8.93
C LYS A 198 30.67 8.28 -7.63
#